data_245429ba10511e3ec7423bab93c1298a
#
_entry.id   245429ba10511e3ec7423bab93c1298a
#
_cell.length_a   1.000
_cell.length_b   1.000
_cell.length_c   1.000
_cell.angle_alpha   90.00
_cell.angle_beta   90.00
_cell.angle_gamma   90.00
#
_symmetry.space_group_name_H-M   'P 1'
#
loop_
_entity.id
_entity.type
_entity.pdbx_description
1 polymer ?
#
loop_
_entity_poly.entity_id
_entity_poly.type
_entity_poly.pdbx_seq_one_letter_code
_entity_poly.pdbx_strand_id
1 'polypeptide(L)'
;TQGAQPLGELNNIEMLDLAAKHPLWVNREKAKADFDKANPGKRYGVGFAQVQKDYGTGADTSALALEFDADGKVRMRHCVQEIGTGATTAQQVIVRDMLGKAPDFVEFGVAEFAELPMVSNWEPYSTTQEQQDEFQKNPYWVPFMLPAMSASNSAYFIGFGTRQAARFLFEHTLWPAARAIWSEGPAGGQIASARMTLSDLRVVEGGIGGGGMETLPFERVARKAHEMGLVTGVALHCFSRWEWTTATFDIPTIGSISVAADVLSVHYGDGAAPELKRRMTTGGYDFIKRSSVNYPAVQRNNAGVTTYTPAACIVELNVNTFTGEIEIMRHHSLVDSGQMIVPELVSGQLQGGLAMGIGHALMEELPLYEEGPGNGTWNFNRYTLPRAKNVAVWNQTADYLAPLSETSPTRGLGEVVMVPIIAATGNAITHAIGKRFYQLPVTPEKIRKALAL
;
A
#
# COMPACT_ATOMS: atom_id res chain seq x y z
N THR A 1 -8.78 -3.04 -19.45
CA THR A 1 -8.61 -3.97 -18.32
C THR A 1 -9.37 -5.26 -18.53
N GLN A 2 -8.99 -6.28 -17.79
CA GLN A 2 -9.75 -7.51 -17.65
C GLN A 2 -11.12 -7.19 -17.13
N GLY A 3 -12.15 -7.28 -17.15
CA GLY A 3 -13.41 -6.83 -16.56
C GLY A 3 -13.97 -5.54 -17.14
N ALA A 4 -13.37 -5.04 -18.22
CA ALA A 4 -13.83 -3.86 -18.97
C ALA A 4 -13.95 -2.55 -18.14
N GLN A 5 -13.29 -2.48 -16.97
CA GLN A 5 -13.25 -1.28 -16.16
C GLN A 5 -12.21 -0.27 -16.70
N PRO A 6 -12.42 1.03 -16.54
CA PRO A 6 -11.43 2.02 -16.94
C PRO A 6 -10.12 1.83 -16.17
N LEU A 7 -9.00 2.02 -16.87
CA LEU A 7 -7.66 1.85 -16.30
C LEU A 7 -7.24 3.00 -15.37
N GLY A 8 -7.92 4.13 -15.43
CA GLY A 8 -7.47 5.36 -14.82
C GLY A 8 -6.29 5.99 -15.57
N GLU A 9 -5.82 7.13 -15.08
CA GLU A 9 -4.67 7.83 -15.64
C GLU A 9 -3.36 7.25 -15.11
N LEU A 10 -2.38 7.06 -15.98
CA LEU A 10 -1.06 6.50 -15.69
C LEU A 10 0.02 7.30 -16.40
N ASN A 11 1.15 7.54 -15.73
CA ASN A 11 2.31 8.28 -16.24
C ASN A 11 3.19 7.47 -17.21
N ASN A 12 2.61 6.58 -18.01
CA ASN A 12 3.37 5.67 -18.88
C ASN A 12 4.18 6.39 -19.97
N ILE A 13 3.59 7.41 -20.59
CA ILE A 13 4.24 8.16 -21.69
C ILE A 13 5.37 9.01 -21.10
N GLU A 14 5.12 9.72 -20.01
CA GLU A 14 6.15 10.51 -19.32
C GLU A 14 7.33 9.63 -18.88
N MET A 15 7.05 8.44 -18.36
CA MET A 15 8.06 7.47 -17.97
C MET A 15 8.95 7.04 -19.15
N LEU A 16 8.35 6.79 -20.33
CA LEU A 16 9.08 6.48 -21.56
C LEU A 16 9.94 7.66 -22.01
N ASP A 17 9.40 8.88 -21.95
CA ASP A 17 10.12 10.09 -22.34
C ASP A 17 11.30 10.38 -21.43
N LEU A 18 11.16 10.17 -20.12
CA LEU A 18 12.25 10.28 -19.15
C LEU A 18 13.33 9.24 -19.42
N ALA A 19 12.95 7.98 -19.60
CA ALA A 19 13.89 6.91 -19.93
C ALA A 19 14.64 7.16 -21.25
N ALA A 20 13.94 7.64 -22.29
CA ALA A 20 14.52 7.92 -23.58
C ALA A 20 15.57 9.06 -23.54
N LYS A 21 15.45 9.99 -22.58
CA LYS A 21 16.38 11.11 -22.36
C LYS A 21 17.47 10.78 -21.34
N HIS A 22 17.35 9.70 -20.61
CA HIS A 22 18.31 9.36 -19.55
C HIS A 22 19.71 9.10 -20.11
N PRO A 23 20.80 9.61 -19.51
CA PRO A 23 22.18 9.49 -20.04
C PRO A 23 22.63 8.05 -20.31
N LEU A 24 22.23 7.08 -19.47
CA LEU A 24 22.53 5.66 -19.69
C LEU A 24 21.94 5.15 -21.01
N TRP A 25 20.74 5.61 -21.37
CA TRP A 25 20.10 5.21 -22.62
C TRP A 25 20.65 5.95 -23.84
N VAL A 26 20.75 7.27 -23.75
CA VAL A 26 21.21 8.12 -24.87
C VAL A 26 22.63 7.78 -25.30
N ASN A 27 23.52 7.55 -24.34
CA ASN A 27 24.95 7.32 -24.62
C ASN A 27 25.31 5.85 -24.79
N ARG A 28 24.38 4.91 -24.78
CA ARG A 28 24.64 3.45 -24.69
C ARG A 28 25.54 2.92 -25.80
N GLU A 29 25.37 3.39 -27.06
CA GLU A 29 26.15 2.91 -28.20
C GLU A 29 27.59 3.39 -28.09
N LYS A 30 27.80 4.67 -27.77
CA LYS A 30 29.13 5.24 -27.56
C LYS A 30 29.82 4.59 -26.37
N ALA A 31 29.12 4.44 -25.25
CA ALA A 31 29.64 3.78 -24.05
C ALA A 31 30.05 2.33 -24.35
N LYS A 32 29.26 1.61 -25.17
CA LYS A 32 29.58 0.25 -25.61
C LYS A 32 30.88 0.24 -26.46
N ALA A 33 30.99 1.09 -27.42
CA ALA A 33 32.18 1.15 -28.28
C ALA A 33 33.46 1.47 -27.49
N ASP A 34 33.36 2.46 -26.57
CA ASP A 34 34.48 2.87 -25.72
C ASP A 34 34.89 1.76 -24.73
N PHE A 35 33.88 1.13 -24.06
CA PHE A 35 34.12 0.07 -23.09
C PHE A 35 34.69 -1.19 -23.73
N ASP A 36 34.08 -1.69 -24.80
CA ASP A 36 34.50 -2.91 -25.48
C ASP A 36 35.96 -2.78 -26.03
N LYS A 37 36.34 -1.58 -26.47
CA LYS A 37 37.73 -1.27 -26.89
C LYS A 37 38.70 -1.27 -25.71
N ALA A 38 38.30 -0.70 -24.59
CA ALA A 38 39.13 -0.60 -23.37
C ALA A 38 39.25 -1.92 -22.60
N ASN A 39 38.32 -2.84 -22.76
CA ASN A 39 38.22 -4.09 -22.00
C ASN A 39 38.16 -5.32 -22.93
N PRO A 40 39.26 -5.75 -23.53
CA PRO A 40 39.29 -6.96 -24.34
C PRO A 40 38.74 -8.17 -23.59
N GLY A 41 37.81 -8.89 -24.20
CA GLY A 41 37.13 -10.05 -23.55
C GLY A 41 35.90 -9.72 -22.72
N LYS A 42 35.54 -8.44 -22.62
CA LYS A 42 34.28 -8.03 -22.05
C LYS A 42 33.40 -7.34 -23.10
N ARG A 43 32.06 -7.39 -22.91
CA ARG A 43 31.08 -6.73 -23.76
C ARG A 43 30.11 -5.95 -22.91
N TYR A 44 29.98 -4.67 -23.19
CA TYR A 44 29.09 -3.75 -22.53
C TYR A 44 27.68 -3.82 -23.09
N GLY A 45 26.67 -3.68 -22.21
CA GLY A 45 25.28 -3.61 -22.64
C GLY A 45 24.42 -2.76 -21.74
N VAL A 46 23.42 -2.13 -22.35
CA VAL A 46 22.34 -1.40 -21.67
C VAL A 46 21.01 -1.94 -22.17
N GLY A 47 20.08 -2.18 -21.25
CA GLY A 47 18.73 -2.61 -21.56
C GLY A 47 17.71 -1.77 -20.82
N PHE A 48 16.54 -1.62 -21.41
CA PHE A 48 15.39 -0.93 -20.86
C PHE A 48 14.18 -1.86 -20.87
N ALA A 49 13.33 -1.74 -19.87
CA ALA A 49 11.99 -2.31 -19.87
C ALA A 49 11.04 -1.44 -19.03
N GLN A 50 9.78 -1.45 -19.42
CA GLN A 50 8.67 -0.83 -18.70
C GLN A 50 7.57 -1.85 -18.49
N VAL A 51 6.85 -1.71 -17.40
CA VAL A 51 5.77 -2.60 -16.98
C VAL A 51 4.66 -1.81 -16.32
N GLN A 52 3.47 -2.37 -16.35
CA GLN A 52 2.36 -2.02 -15.49
C GLN A 52 2.00 -3.26 -14.68
N LYS A 53 2.10 -3.17 -13.36
CA LYS A 53 1.70 -4.25 -12.46
C LYS A 53 0.49 -3.79 -11.67
N ASP A 54 -0.55 -4.61 -11.67
CA ASP A 54 -1.73 -4.38 -10.84
C ASP A 54 -1.37 -4.35 -9.35
N TYR A 55 -2.17 -3.61 -8.59
CA TYR A 55 -2.20 -3.72 -7.13
C TYR A 55 -3.65 -3.90 -6.67
N GLY A 56 -3.84 -4.89 -5.77
CA GLY A 56 -5.16 -5.36 -5.36
C GLY A 56 -5.55 -6.67 -6.01
N THR A 57 -6.58 -7.30 -5.47
CA THR A 57 -7.02 -8.65 -5.86
C THR A 57 -8.37 -8.67 -6.58
N GLY A 58 -9.01 -7.51 -6.76
CA GLY A 58 -10.34 -7.38 -7.37
C GLY A 58 -11.52 -7.56 -6.39
N ALA A 59 -11.23 -8.05 -5.19
CA ALA A 59 -12.12 -8.04 -4.03
C ALA A 59 -11.26 -7.84 -2.78
N ASP A 60 -11.05 -6.61 -2.38
CA ASP A 60 -10.14 -6.23 -1.31
C ASP A 60 -10.90 -5.68 -0.10
N THR A 61 -10.38 -5.92 1.09
CA THR A 61 -10.96 -5.45 2.34
C THR A 61 -9.91 -4.80 3.24
N SER A 62 -10.38 -4.05 4.22
CA SER A 62 -9.58 -3.55 5.32
C SER A 62 -10.38 -3.66 6.61
N ALA A 63 -9.77 -4.17 7.67
CA ALA A 63 -10.36 -4.20 8.99
C ALA A 63 -9.37 -3.66 10.02
N LEU A 64 -9.85 -2.79 10.90
CA LEU A 64 -9.06 -2.24 11.99
C LEU A 64 -9.95 -1.73 13.13
N ALA A 65 -9.33 -1.58 14.30
CA ALA A 65 -9.83 -0.80 15.42
C ALA A 65 -8.81 0.29 15.75
N LEU A 66 -9.28 1.52 15.89
CA LEU A 66 -8.48 2.70 16.24
C LEU A 66 -9.16 3.42 17.40
N GLU A 67 -8.46 3.59 18.50
CA GLU A 67 -8.99 4.22 19.71
C GLU A 67 -7.92 5.04 20.41
N PHE A 68 -8.33 5.94 21.28
CA PHE A 68 -7.43 6.62 22.19
C PHE A 68 -8.08 6.74 23.59
N ASP A 69 -7.22 6.69 24.62
CA ASP A 69 -7.64 6.87 26.00
C ASP A 69 -7.66 8.36 26.43
N ALA A 70 -8.12 8.62 27.67
CA ALA A 70 -8.21 9.97 28.21
C ALA A 70 -6.83 10.67 28.35
N ASP A 71 -5.75 9.93 28.40
CA ASP A 71 -4.38 10.47 28.41
C ASP A 71 -3.83 10.69 27.01
N GLY A 72 -4.62 10.39 25.97
CA GLY A 72 -4.24 10.56 24.56
C GLY A 72 -3.32 9.47 24.05
N LYS A 73 -3.29 8.29 24.67
CA LYS A 73 -2.59 7.14 24.13
C LYS A 73 -3.41 6.49 23.03
N VAL A 74 -2.87 6.46 21.83
CA VAL A 74 -3.53 5.92 20.65
C VAL A 74 -3.18 4.45 20.50
N ARG A 75 -4.21 3.61 20.35
CA ARG A 75 -4.10 2.17 20.08
C ARG A 75 -4.66 1.84 18.72
N MET A 76 -3.95 1.02 17.98
CA MET A 76 -4.36 0.55 16.68
C MET A 76 -4.24 -0.98 16.62
N ARG A 77 -5.33 -1.66 16.25
CA ARG A 77 -5.34 -3.07 15.87
C ARG A 77 -5.67 -3.14 14.38
N HIS A 78 -4.88 -3.86 13.60
CA HIS A 78 -4.98 -3.78 12.15
C HIS A 78 -4.76 -5.14 11.47
N CYS A 79 -5.52 -5.45 10.42
CA CYS A 79 -5.37 -6.67 9.65
C CYS A 79 -4.08 -6.70 8.80
N VAL A 80 -3.39 -5.57 8.63
CA VAL A 80 -2.16 -5.50 7.84
C VAL A 80 -1.11 -6.47 8.37
N GLN A 81 -0.45 -7.20 7.48
CA GLN A 81 0.69 -8.04 7.79
C GLN A 81 1.98 -7.36 7.35
N GLU A 82 3.03 -7.47 8.14
CA GLU A 82 4.35 -6.95 7.79
C GLU A 82 5.21 -8.08 7.22
N ILE A 83 5.54 -7.96 5.95
CA ILE A 83 6.36 -8.93 5.22
C ILE A 83 7.66 -8.30 4.68
N GLY A 84 8.05 -7.15 5.25
CA GLY A 84 9.26 -6.41 4.85
C GLY A 84 9.00 -5.20 3.95
N THR A 85 7.73 -4.88 3.64
CA THR A 85 7.37 -3.74 2.78
C THR A 85 7.20 -2.42 3.54
N GLY A 86 7.23 -2.43 4.88
CA GLY A 86 6.93 -1.27 5.71
C GLY A 86 5.43 -0.94 5.77
N ALA A 87 4.57 -1.92 5.47
CA ALA A 87 3.13 -1.73 5.44
C ALA A 87 2.57 -1.26 6.79
N THR A 88 3.05 -1.81 7.90
CA THR A 88 2.67 -1.38 9.27
C THR A 88 3.07 0.07 9.53
N THR A 89 4.28 0.47 9.15
CA THR A 89 4.75 1.86 9.28
C THR A 89 3.86 2.80 8.46
N ALA A 90 3.49 2.42 7.25
CA ALA A 90 2.60 3.23 6.41
C ALA A 90 1.25 3.48 7.09
N GLN A 91 0.65 2.48 7.74
CA GLN A 91 -0.61 2.66 8.46
C GLN A 91 -0.45 3.63 9.65
N GLN A 92 0.65 3.55 10.40
CA GLN A 92 0.93 4.47 11.51
C GLN A 92 1.13 5.92 11.02
N VAL A 93 1.78 6.10 9.89
CA VAL A 93 1.97 7.44 9.27
C VAL A 93 0.62 8.02 8.83
N ILE A 94 -0.27 7.22 8.25
CA ILE A 94 -1.64 7.68 7.91
C ILE A 94 -2.36 8.19 9.14
N VAL A 95 -2.33 7.44 10.26
CA VAL A 95 -2.98 7.87 11.51
C VAL A 95 -2.35 9.16 12.04
N ARG A 96 -1.01 9.24 12.08
CA ARG A 96 -0.28 10.44 12.51
C ARG A 96 -0.68 11.68 11.71
N ASP A 97 -0.71 11.55 10.40
CA ASP A 97 -0.97 12.70 9.50
C ASP A 97 -2.43 13.17 9.60
N MET A 98 -3.35 12.27 9.93
CA MET A 98 -4.77 12.59 10.05
C MET A 98 -5.22 13.00 11.46
N LEU A 99 -4.57 12.50 12.51
CA LEU A 99 -4.96 12.80 13.90
C LEU A 99 -3.96 13.71 14.63
N GLY A 100 -2.77 13.95 14.05
CA GLY A 100 -1.69 14.71 14.70
C GLY A 100 -0.86 13.89 15.68
N LYS A 101 -1.15 12.57 15.78
CA LYS A 101 -0.45 11.66 16.69
C LYS A 101 -0.36 10.26 16.08
N ALA A 102 0.85 9.69 16.09
CA ALA A 102 1.06 8.29 15.74
C ALA A 102 0.51 7.37 16.82
N PRO A 103 0.08 6.14 16.48
CA PRO A 103 -0.28 5.15 17.48
C PRO A 103 0.87 4.86 18.46
N ASP A 104 0.58 4.87 19.77
CA ASP A 104 1.51 4.46 20.83
C ASP A 104 1.62 2.92 20.90
N PHE A 105 0.55 2.22 20.52
CA PHE A 105 0.47 0.75 20.51
C PHE A 105 -0.13 0.28 19.20
N VAL A 106 0.55 -0.68 18.57
CA VAL A 106 0.10 -1.28 17.31
C VAL A 106 0.11 -2.79 17.41
N GLU A 107 -1.03 -3.40 17.18
CA GLU A 107 -1.18 -4.83 16.93
C GLU A 107 -1.50 -5.01 15.45
N PHE A 108 -0.63 -5.69 14.71
CA PHE A 108 -0.80 -5.94 13.27
C PHE A 108 -0.93 -7.44 12.98
N GLY A 109 -1.39 -7.77 11.77
CA GLY A 109 -1.67 -9.16 11.41
C GLY A 109 -2.87 -9.75 12.14
N VAL A 110 -3.78 -8.88 12.61
CA VAL A 110 -4.98 -9.32 13.33
C VAL A 110 -5.93 -10.03 12.36
N ALA A 111 -6.23 -11.29 12.64
CA ALA A 111 -7.11 -12.11 11.83
C ALA A 111 -8.57 -12.12 12.36
N GLU A 112 -8.75 -11.81 13.63
CA GLU A 112 -10.06 -11.80 14.29
C GLU A 112 -10.26 -10.50 15.07
N PHE A 113 -11.39 -9.84 14.82
CA PHE A 113 -11.80 -8.62 15.50
C PHE A 113 -13.04 -8.91 16.32
N ALA A 114 -12.88 -9.04 17.64
CA ALA A 114 -14.00 -9.22 18.55
C ALA A 114 -15.00 -8.04 18.52
N GLU A 115 -14.51 -6.88 18.09
CA GLU A 115 -15.29 -5.65 17.91
C GLU A 115 -16.21 -5.70 16.68
N LEU A 116 -15.90 -6.56 15.71
CA LEU A 116 -16.60 -6.64 14.42
C LEU A 116 -17.24 -8.04 14.24
N PRO A 117 -18.50 -8.21 14.64
CA PRO A 117 -19.18 -9.51 14.52
C PRO A 117 -19.60 -9.77 13.08
N MET A 118 -18.62 -10.13 12.24
CA MET A 118 -18.81 -10.36 10.82
C MET A 118 -19.12 -11.83 10.51
N VAL A 119 -19.91 -12.05 9.46
CA VAL A 119 -20.11 -13.36 8.85
C VAL A 119 -19.92 -13.25 7.34
N SER A 120 -19.33 -14.26 6.71
CA SER A 120 -19.12 -14.30 5.27
C SER A 120 -19.26 -15.72 4.75
N ASN A 121 -19.60 -15.86 3.48
CA ASN A 121 -19.57 -17.12 2.77
C ASN A 121 -18.20 -17.41 2.11
N TRP A 122 -17.21 -16.53 2.28
CA TRP A 122 -15.82 -16.66 1.83
C TRP A 122 -15.61 -16.79 0.30
N GLU A 123 -16.62 -16.42 -0.51
CA GLU A 123 -16.59 -16.58 -1.96
C GLU A 123 -16.93 -15.27 -2.70
N PRO A 124 -16.08 -14.22 -2.57
CA PRO A 124 -16.38 -12.93 -3.18
C PRO A 124 -16.37 -12.95 -4.71
N TYR A 125 -15.69 -13.93 -5.32
CA TYR A 125 -15.54 -14.01 -6.77
C TYR A 125 -16.62 -14.85 -7.47
N SER A 126 -17.27 -15.73 -6.75
CA SER A 126 -18.30 -16.63 -7.30
C SER A 126 -19.73 -16.30 -6.85
N THR A 127 -19.89 -15.37 -5.90
CA THR A 127 -21.20 -14.89 -5.45
C THR A 127 -21.96 -14.22 -6.62
N THR A 128 -23.21 -14.64 -6.83
CA THR A 128 -24.08 -13.99 -7.85
C THR A 128 -24.72 -12.72 -7.30
N GLN A 129 -25.28 -11.87 -8.18
CA GLN A 129 -25.99 -10.68 -7.74
C GLN A 129 -27.19 -11.01 -6.84
N GLU A 130 -27.96 -12.02 -7.19
CA GLU A 130 -29.12 -12.47 -6.42
C GLU A 130 -28.70 -12.96 -5.02
N GLN A 131 -27.57 -13.66 -4.93
CA GLN A 131 -27.03 -14.11 -3.65
C GLN A 131 -26.55 -12.92 -2.82
N GLN A 132 -25.84 -11.94 -3.42
CA GLN A 132 -25.43 -10.73 -2.74
C GLN A 132 -26.64 -9.96 -2.20
N ASP A 133 -27.69 -9.77 -3.03
CA ASP A 133 -28.91 -9.07 -2.67
C ASP A 133 -29.67 -9.74 -1.50
N GLU A 134 -29.59 -11.06 -1.40
CA GLU A 134 -30.16 -11.81 -0.27
C GLU A 134 -29.28 -11.70 0.98
N PHE A 135 -27.98 -11.96 0.86
CA PHE A 135 -27.06 -11.99 2.00
C PHE A 135 -26.90 -10.61 2.67
N GLN A 136 -26.89 -9.51 1.88
CA GLN A 136 -26.71 -8.17 2.42
C GLN A 136 -27.87 -7.70 3.35
N LYS A 137 -29.02 -8.39 3.36
CA LYS A 137 -30.11 -8.15 4.32
C LYS A 137 -29.68 -8.47 5.76
N ASN A 138 -28.71 -9.35 5.93
CA ASN A 138 -28.10 -9.60 7.22
C ASN A 138 -27.09 -8.48 7.54
N PRO A 139 -27.29 -7.68 8.62
CA PRO A 139 -26.38 -6.56 8.94
C PRO A 139 -24.97 -7.01 9.36
N TYR A 140 -24.77 -8.29 9.66
CA TYR A 140 -23.48 -8.89 10.00
C TYR A 140 -22.73 -9.42 8.78
N TRP A 141 -23.41 -9.58 7.63
CA TRP A 141 -22.80 -10.18 6.47
C TRP A 141 -21.88 -9.19 5.72
N VAL A 142 -20.73 -9.71 5.31
CA VAL A 142 -19.77 -9.05 4.43
C VAL A 142 -19.39 -9.99 3.28
N PRO A 143 -19.11 -9.48 2.07
CA PRO A 143 -18.75 -10.34 0.94
C PRO A 143 -17.45 -11.09 1.15
N PHE A 144 -16.50 -10.48 1.88
CA PHE A 144 -15.19 -11.04 2.17
C PHE A 144 -14.65 -10.44 3.47
N MET A 145 -14.24 -11.26 4.43
CA MET A 145 -13.85 -10.76 5.75
C MET A 145 -12.48 -10.08 5.74
N LEU A 146 -11.44 -10.81 5.37
CA LEU A 146 -10.07 -10.29 5.36
C LEU A 146 -9.33 -10.74 4.10
N PRO A 147 -8.58 -9.85 3.44
CA PRO A 147 -7.82 -10.18 2.24
C PRO A 147 -6.53 -10.89 2.62
N ALA A 148 -6.00 -11.66 1.69
CA ALA A 148 -4.59 -11.98 1.72
C ALA A 148 -3.76 -10.70 1.50
N MET A 149 -2.62 -10.59 2.18
CA MET A 149 -1.65 -9.52 1.92
C MET A 149 -0.83 -9.90 0.67
N SER A 150 -1.38 -9.62 -0.48
CA SER A 150 -0.81 -9.92 -1.79
C SER A 150 -1.11 -8.84 -2.81
N ALA A 151 -0.54 -8.95 -3.99
CA ALA A 151 -0.74 -8.00 -5.09
C ALA A 151 -0.51 -6.54 -4.70
N SER A 152 0.39 -6.27 -3.75
CA SER A 152 0.73 -4.91 -3.28
C SER A 152 -0.47 -4.10 -2.78
N ASN A 153 -1.49 -4.74 -2.19
CA ASN A 153 -2.77 -4.10 -1.83
C ASN A 153 -2.72 -3.22 -0.59
N SER A 154 -1.66 -3.30 0.24
CA SER A 154 -1.63 -2.70 1.59
C SER A 154 -1.69 -1.17 1.61
N ALA A 155 -1.02 -0.49 0.70
CA ALA A 155 -0.95 0.97 0.71
C ALA A 155 -2.29 1.63 0.35
N TYR A 156 -2.95 1.11 -0.68
CA TYR A 156 -4.20 1.65 -1.18
C TYR A 156 -5.43 1.04 -0.48
N PHE A 157 -5.65 -0.27 -0.63
CA PHE A 157 -6.88 -0.91 -0.15
C PHE A 157 -6.92 -1.00 1.37
N ILE A 158 -5.87 -1.53 2.01
CA ILE A 158 -5.86 -1.63 3.46
C ILE A 158 -5.72 -0.23 4.09
N GLY A 159 -4.88 0.63 3.53
CA GLY A 159 -4.75 2.03 3.95
C GLY A 159 -6.03 2.85 3.83
N PHE A 160 -6.98 2.45 2.98
CA PHE A 160 -8.27 3.11 2.88
C PHE A 160 -9.06 3.00 4.20
N GLY A 161 -9.16 1.81 4.76
CA GLY A 161 -9.84 1.62 6.06
C GLY A 161 -9.20 2.46 7.16
N THR A 162 -7.86 2.52 7.21
CA THR A 162 -7.14 3.37 8.17
C THR A 162 -7.52 4.84 8.03
N ARG A 163 -7.60 5.33 6.77
CA ARG A 163 -8.07 6.70 6.51
C ARG A 163 -9.53 6.91 6.92
N GLN A 164 -10.41 5.93 6.71
CA GLN A 164 -11.82 6.04 7.14
C GLN A 164 -11.94 6.11 8.65
N ALA A 165 -11.23 5.27 9.41
CA ALA A 165 -11.24 5.29 10.86
C ALA A 165 -10.67 6.60 11.43
N ALA A 166 -9.53 7.04 10.91
CA ALA A 166 -8.93 8.31 11.34
C ALA A 166 -9.83 9.50 11.01
N ARG A 167 -10.42 9.52 9.81
CA ARG A 167 -11.40 10.55 9.42
C ARG A 167 -12.60 10.58 10.36
N PHE A 168 -13.15 9.41 10.66
CA PHE A 168 -14.28 9.29 11.56
C PHE A 168 -13.98 9.94 12.93
N LEU A 169 -12.84 9.60 13.54
CA LEU A 169 -12.42 10.19 14.80
C LEU A 169 -12.12 11.69 14.69
N PHE A 170 -11.52 12.13 13.59
CA PHE A 170 -11.25 13.54 13.34
C PHE A 170 -12.55 14.36 13.28
N GLU A 171 -13.53 13.91 12.50
CA GLU A 171 -14.78 14.64 12.26
C GLU A 171 -15.74 14.56 13.45
N HIS A 172 -15.89 13.39 14.06
CA HIS A 172 -16.93 13.14 15.06
C HIS A 172 -16.44 13.17 16.50
N THR A 173 -15.12 13.27 16.70
CA THR A 173 -14.52 13.29 18.04
C THR A 173 -13.60 14.48 18.25
N LEU A 174 -12.54 14.62 17.46
CA LEU A 174 -11.57 15.70 17.66
C LEU A 174 -12.20 17.06 17.38
N TRP A 175 -12.99 17.19 16.32
CA TRP A 175 -13.68 18.45 16.01
C TRP A 175 -14.60 18.93 17.12
N PRO A 176 -15.61 18.16 17.61
CA PRO A 176 -16.49 18.63 18.68
C PRO A 176 -15.74 18.87 20.00
N ALA A 177 -14.74 18.06 20.34
CA ALA A 177 -13.94 18.25 21.55
C ALA A 177 -13.08 19.52 21.49
N ALA A 178 -12.38 19.77 20.40
CA ALA A 178 -11.58 20.98 20.20
C ALA A 178 -12.47 22.23 20.23
N ARG A 179 -13.60 22.19 19.55
CA ARG A 179 -14.58 23.28 19.55
C ARG A 179 -15.12 23.57 20.95
N ALA A 180 -15.37 22.53 21.76
CA ALA A 180 -15.78 22.71 23.15
C ALA A 180 -14.71 23.42 23.99
N ILE A 181 -13.43 23.00 23.87
CA ILE A 181 -12.31 23.66 24.57
C ILE A 181 -12.22 25.14 24.18
N TRP A 182 -12.26 25.45 22.92
CA TRP A 182 -12.17 26.85 22.44
C TRP A 182 -13.38 27.69 22.88
N SER A 183 -14.55 27.08 23.03
CA SER A 183 -15.77 27.77 23.50
C SER A 183 -15.75 28.08 25.00
N GLU A 184 -14.93 27.39 25.78
CA GLU A 184 -14.71 27.64 27.21
C GLU A 184 -13.70 28.77 27.46
N GLY A 185 -13.01 29.24 26.42
CA GLY A 185 -12.01 30.28 26.47
C GLY A 185 -12.58 31.69 26.61
N PRO A 186 -11.73 32.74 26.52
CA PRO A 186 -12.16 34.14 26.54
C PRO A 186 -13.24 34.46 25.51
N ALA A 187 -14.07 35.47 25.73
CA ALA A 187 -15.22 35.86 24.91
C ALA A 187 -14.91 35.95 23.39
N GLY A 188 -13.70 36.40 23.01
CA GLY A 188 -13.25 36.44 21.62
C GLY A 188 -13.10 35.05 21.02
N GLY A 189 -12.58 34.09 21.78
CA GLY A 189 -12.46 32.68 21.38
C GLY A 189 -13.82 32.00 21.25
N GLN A 190 -14.77 32.32 22.13
CA GLN A 190 -16.13 31.78 22.04
C GLN A 190 -16.83 32.18 20.72
N ILE A 191 -16.71 33.46 20.33
CA ILE A 191 -17.29 33.99 19.08
C ILE A 191 -16.59 33.33 17.87
N ALA A 192 -15.27 33.23 17.91
CA ALA A 192 -14.48 32.60 16.81
C ALA A 192 -14.86 31.14 16.65
N SER A 193 -14.85 30.36 17.72
CA SER A 193 -15.20 28.92 17.69
C SER A 193 -16.62 28.66 17.21
N ALA A 194 -17.58 29.55 17.50
CA ALA A 194 -18.94 29.45 17.02
C ALA A 194 -19.07 29.62 15.48
N ARG A 195 -18.10 30.30 14.85
CA ARG A 195 -18.07 30.52 13.40
C ARG A 195 -17.25 29.47 12.64
N MET A 196 -16.45 28.69 13.34
CA MET A 196 -15.65 27.64 12.72
C MET A 196 -16.50 26.50 12.19
N THR A 197 -16.03 25.95 11.09
CA THR A 197 -16.56 24.74 10.47
C THR A 197 -15.51 23.64 10.54
N LEU A 198 -15.90 22.41 10.25
CA LEU A 198 -14.96 21.27 10.17
C LEU A 198 -13.79 21.56 9.20
N SER A 199 -14.05 22.29 8.11
CA SER A 199 -13.03 22.65 7.12
C SER A 199 -11.96 23.61 7.64
N ASP A 200 -12.14 24.22 8.79
CA ASP A 200 -11.14 25.07 9.43
C ASP A 200 -10.20 24.28 10.34
N LEU A 201 -10.59 23.06 10.76
CA LEU A 201 -9.77 22.19 11.60
C LEU A 201 -8.59 21.62 10.80
N ARG A 202 -7.40 21.66 11.41
CA ARG A 202 -6.15 21.14 10.84
C ARG A 202 -5.34 20.41 11.90
N VAL A 203 -4.63 19.38 11.44
CA VAL A 203 -3.46 18.90 12.17
C VAL A 203 -2.32 19.87 11.89
N VAL A 204 -1.72 20.39 12.94
CA VAL A 204 -0.61 21.34 12.89
C VAL A 204 0.50 20.87 13.81
N GLU A 205 1.69 21.49 13.70
CA GLU A 205 2.78 21.19 14.62
C GLU A 205 2.32 21.43 16.08
N GLY A 206 2.47 20.41 16.93
CA GLY A 206 2.09 20.45 18.34
C GLY A 206 0.63 20.08 18.64
N GLY A 207 -0.21 19.71 17.63
CA GLY A 207 -1.55 19.21 17.90
C GLY A 207 -2.62 19.58 16.87
N ILE A 208 -3.78 19.99 17.37
CA ILE A 208 -4.98 20.34 16.60
C ILE A 208 -5.17 21.85 16.63
N GLY A 209 -5.30 22.47 15.48
CA GLY A 209 -5.48 23.92 15.35
C GLY A 209 -6.33 24.29 14.15
N GLY A 210 -6.45 25.59 13.88
CA GLY A 210 -7.16 26.14 12.72
C GLY A 210 -8.01 27.35 13.08
N GLY A 211 -8.50 28.07 12.06
CA GLY A 211 -9.37 29.24 12.24
C GLY A 211 -8.78 30.38 13.09
N GLY A 212 -7.46 30.43 13.25
CA GLY A 212 -6.79 31.41 14.11
C GLY A 212 -6.88 31.14 15.61
N MET A 213 -7.36 29.94 15.99
CA MET A 213 -7.44 29.51 17.39
C MET A 213 -6.10 28.98 17.90
N GLU A 214 -5.93 28.95 19.23
CA GLU A 214 -4.76 28.30 19.85
C GLU A 214 -4.63 26.85 19.42
N THR A 215 -3.40 26.38 19.23
CA THR A 215 -3.12 24.96 19.00
C THR A 215 -3.36 24.17 20.28
N LEU A 216 -4.17 23.12 20.18
CA LEU A 216 -4.49 22.23 21.29
C LEU A 216 -3.65 20.95 21.20
N PRO A 217 -2.86 20.59 22.23
CA PRO A 217 -2.21 19.31 22.30
C PRO A 217 -3.23 18.18 22.17
N PHE A 218 -2.88 17.11 21.45
CA PHE A 218 -3.78 15.97 21.23
C PHE A 218 -4.36 15.41 22.55
N GLU A 219 -3.51 15.30 23.58
CA GLU A 219 -3.90 14.80 24.92
C GLU A 219 -4.98 15.64 25.57
N ARG A 220 -4.96 16.96 25.35
CA ARG A 220 -5.99 17.86 25.87
C ARG A 220 -7.33 17.64 25.17
N VAL A 221 -7.30 17.43 23.85
CA VAL A 221 -8.48 17.15 23.04
C VAL A 221 -9.05 15.77 23.37
N ALA A 222 -8.18 14.75 23.52
CA ALA A 222 -8.56 13.40 23.90
C ALA A 222 -9.27 13.35 25.26
N ARG A 223 -8.70 14.01 26.26
CA ARG A 223 -9.32 14.14 27.60
C ARG A 223 -10.70 14.77 27.52
N LYS A 224 -10.82 15.87 26.76
CA LYS A 224 -12.12 16.54 26.58
C LYS A 224 -13.15 15.62 25.89
N ALA A 225 -12.73 14.87 24.88
CA ALA A 225 -13.58 13.91 24.19
C ALA A 225 -14.12 12.83 25.16
N HIS A 226 -13.24 12.31 26.03
CA HIS A 226 -13.63 11.35 27.07
C HIS A 226 -14.60 11.96 28.09
N GLU A 227 -14.33 13.16 28.61
CA GLU A 227 -15.21 13.89 29.52
C GLU A 227 -16.60 14.13 28.92
N MET A 228 -16.68 14.45 27.64
CA MET A 228 -17.95 14.66 26.94
C MET A 228 -18.67 13.35 26.57
N GLY A 229 -18.06 12.19 26.77
CA GLY A 229 -18.60 10.90 26.39
C GLY A 229 -18.79 10.71 24.90
N LEU A 230 -17.94 11.36 24.09
CA LEU A 230 -17.93 11.20 22.63
C LEU A 230 -17.45 9.80 22.25
N VAL A 231 -17.56 9.47 20.97
CA VAL A 231 -16.93 8.26 20.41
C VAL A 231 -15.41 8.44 20.45
N THR A 232 -14.69 7.64 21.21
CA THR A 232 -13.22 7.70 21.37
C THR A 232 -12.50 6.53 20.72
N GLY A 233 -13.25 5.60 20.17
CA GLY A 233 -12.72 4.50 19.37
C GLY A 233 -13.70 4.05 18.31
N VAL A 234 -13.17 3.59 17.19
CA VAL A 234 -13.93 3.06 16.07
C VAL A 234 -13.27 1.78 15.57
N ALA A 235 -14.07 0.74 15.40
CA ALA A 235 -13.68 -0.45 14.65
C ALA A 235 -14.54 -0.51 13.39
N LEU A 236 -13.91 -0.76 12.26
CA LEU A 236 -14.60 -0.81 10.98
C LEU A 236 -14.03 -1.85 10.03
N HIS A 237 -14.88 -2.29 9.12
CA HIS A 237 -14.53 -3.09 7.96
C HIS A 237 -14.96 -2.34 6.70
N CYS A 238 -14.11 -2.36 5.68
CA CYS A 238 -14.36 -1.77 4.37
C CYS A 238 -14.19 -2.85 3.30
N PHE A 239 -15.13 -2.95 2.38
CA PHE A 239 -15.05 -3.84 1.24
C PHE A 239 -14.99 -3.03 -0.06
N SER A 240 -14.14 -3.45 -0.98
CA SER A 240 -14.02 -2.91 -2.33
C SER A 240 -14.08 -4.04 -3.38
N ARG A 241 -14.82 -3.76 -4.43
CA ARG A 241 -14.78 -4.48 -5.70
C ARG A 241 -14.87 -3.41 -6.78
N TRP A 242 -13.68 -2.88 -7.25
CA TRP A 242 -13.50 -1.68 -8.09
C TRP A 242 -14.09 -0.37 -7.55
N GLU A 243 -15.09 -0.42 -6.67
CA GLU A 243 -15.65 0.69 -5.91
C GLU A 243 -15.72 0.33 -4.43
N TRP A 244 -15.79 1.33 -3.58
CA TRP A 244 -15.94 1.11 -2.15
C TRP A 244 -17.40 0.96 -1.76
N THR A 245 -17.68 -0.01 -0.92
CA THR A 245 -18.98 -0.15 -0.26
C THR A 245 -19.25 1.08 0.61
N THR A 246 -20.49 1.53 0.62
CA THR A 246 -20.96 2.56 1.53
C THR A 246 -22.17 2.05 2.32
N ALA A 247 -22.25 2.39 3.61
CA ALA A 247 -23.40 2.06 4.43
C ALA A 247 -23.80 3.23 5.31
N THR A 248 -25.06 3.24 5.72
CA THR A 248 -25.62 4.22 6.65
C THR A 248 -25.72 3.61 8.04
N PHE A 249 -25.25 4.35 9.04
CA PHE A 249 -25.23 3.95 10.43
C PHE A 249 -25.91 5.02 11.30
N ASP A 250 -26.80 4.58 12.20
CA ASP A 250 -27.49 5.45 13.16
C ASP A 250 -26.78 5.37 14.53
N ILE A 251 -25.86 6.30 14.77
CA ILE A 251 -25.02 6.31 15.97
C ILE A 251 -25.66 7.25 17.01
N PRO A 252 -25.96 6.78 18.22
CA PRO A 252 -26.75 7.56 19.23
C PRO A 252 -26.21 8.97 19.51
N THR A 253 -24.88 9.15 19.50
CA THR A 253 -24.25 10.44 19.84
C THR A 253 -23.98 11.32 18.62
N ILE A 254 -24.15 10.80 17.41
CA ILE A 254 -23.78 11.48 16.14
C ILE A 254 -25.00 11.68 15.24
N GLY A 255 -25.93 10.71 15.24
CA GLY A 255 -27.05 10.65 14.31
C GLY A 255 -26.78 9.72 13.13
N SER A 256 -27.55 9.90 12.07
CA SER A 256 -27.45 9.08 10.86
C SER A 256 -26.35 9.59 9.96
N ILE A 257 -25.36 8.76 9.69
CA ILE A 257 -24.21 9.10 8.84
C ILE A 257 -23.96 8.00 7.81
N SER A 258 -23.45 8.40 6.64
CA SER A 258 -22.95 7.47 5.61
C SER A 258 -21.44 7.37 5.70
N VAL A 259 -20.95 6.14 5.80
CA VAL A 259 -19.50 5.83 5.90
C VAL A 259 -19.12 4.87 4.78
N ALA A 260 -17.92 5.03 4.25
CA ALA A 260 -17.36 4.07 3.29
C ALA A 260 -16.81 2.84 4.03
N ALA A 261 -17.72 2.14 4.70
CA ALA A 261 -17.51 0.90 5.46
C ALA A 261 -18.80 0.08 5.38
N ASP A 262 -18.71 -1.22 5.55
CA ASP A 262 -19.87 -2.11 5.59
C ASP A 262 -20.17 -2.69 6.98
N VAL A 263 -19.21 -2.58 7.91
CA VAL A 263 -19.39 -2.89 9.32
C VAL A 263 -18.75 -1.79 10.18
N LEU A 264 -19.41 -1.41 11.26
CA LEU A 264 -18.96 -0.36 12.17
C LEU A 264 -19.32 -0.71 13.62
N SER A 265 -18.35 -0.51 14.50
CA SER A 265 -18.55 -0.51 15.96
C SER A 265 -17.86 0.72 16.57
N VAL A 266 -18.40 1.24 17.66
CA VAL A 266 -17.87 2.44 18.31
C VAL A 266 -17.63 2.21 19.81
N HIS A 267 -16.58 2.83 20.33
CA HIS A 267 -16.29 2.90 21.75
C HIS A 267 -16.60 4.31 22.25
N TYR A 268 -17.32 4.43 23.36
CA TYR A 268 -17.66 5.72 23.97
C TYR A 268 -16.70 6.08 25.09
N GLY A 269 -16.37 7.36 25.20
CA GLY A 269 -15.53 7.90 26.27
C GLY A 269 -16.15 7.79 27.66
N ASP A 270 -15.31 8.04 28.68
CA ASP A 270 -15.64 7.80 30.10
C ASP A 270 -16.86 8.59 30.58
N GLY A 271 -17.13 9.78 30.06
CA GLY A 271 -18.28 10.60 30.36
C GLY A 271 -19.60 10.17 29.71
N ALA A 272 -19.57 9.08 28.89
CA ALA A 272 -20.79 8.61 28.24
C ALA A 272 -21.87 8.15 29.22
N ALA A 273 -23.12 8.36 28.82
CA ALA A 273 -24.27 7.93 29.62
C ALA A 273 -24.23 6.41 29.88
N PRO A 274 -24.71 5.96 31.07
CA PRO A 274 -24.64 4.53 31.44
C PRO A 274 -25.30 3.59 30.44
N GLU A 275 -26.35 4.02 29.76
CA GLU A 275 -27.04 3.23 28.74
C GLU A 275 -26.16 3.01 27.50
N LEU A 276 -25.33 3.97 27.10
CA LEU A 276 -24.36 3.81 25.99
C LEU A 276 -23.25 2.84 26.41
N LYS A 277 -22.74 2.96 27.62
CA LYS A 277 -21.74 2.02 28.14
C LYS A 277 -22.26 0.58 28.21
N ARG A 278 -23.53 0.38 28.52
CA ARG A 278 -24.15 -0.96 28.50
C ARG A 278 -24.28 -1.55 27.10
N ARG A 279 -24.26 -0.74 26.06
CA ARG A 279 -24.29 -1.21 24.67
C ARG A 279 -22.94 -1.74 24.18
N MET A 280 -21.83 -1.37 24.81
CA MET A 280 -20.47 -1.82 24.45
C MET A 280 -20.24 -3.29 24.85
N THR A 281 -20.98 -4.21 24.27
CA THR A 281 -20.94 -5.64 24.57
C THR A 281 -20.12 -6.48 23.59
N THR A 282 -19.73 -5.90 22.46
CA THR A 282 -19.05 -6.60 21.36
C THR A 282 -17.57 -6.23 21.38
N GLY A 283 -16.74 -7.04 22.04
CA GLY A 283 -15.31 -6.75 22.18
C GLY A 283 -14.99 -5.42 22.86
N GLY A 284 -15.88 -4.93 23.74
CA GLY A 284 -15.75 -3.60 24.37
C GLY A 284 -16.32 -2.45 23.53
N TYR A 285 -16.96 -2.74 22.41
CA TYR A 285 -17.57 -1.76 21.49
C TYR A 285 -19.08 -1.96 21.39
N ASP A 286 -19.78 -0.89 21.01
CA ASP A 286 -21.18 -0.91 20.60
C ASP A 286 -21.26 -1.19 19.10
N PHE A 287 -21.72 -2.36 18.71
CA PHE A 287 -21.92 -2.72 17.31
C PHE A 287 -23.11 -1.95 16.73
N ILE A 288 -22.88 -1.12 15.73
CA ILE A 288 -23.91 -0.32 15.08
C ILE A 288 -24.42 -1.06 13.84
N LYS A 289 -25.66 -1.58 13.93
CA LYS A 289 -26.29 -2.19 12.75
C LYS A 289 -26.51 -1.14 11.69
N ARG A 290 -26.03 -1.43 10.47
CA ARG A 290 -26.29 -0.58 9.33
C ARG A 290 -27.78 -0.54 8.98
N SER A 291 -28.32 0.64 8.69
CA SER A 291 -29.71 0.83 8.23
C SER A 291 -29.84 0.63 6.72
N SER A 292 -28.76 0.88 5.97
CA SER A 292 -28.68 0.57 4.55
C SER A 292 -27.24 0.24 4.15
N VAL A 293 -27.05 -0.45 3.03
CA VAL A 293 -25.76 -0.74 2.45
C VAL A 293 -25.83 -0.74 0.93
N ASN A 294 -24.82 -0.18 0.29
CA ASN A 294 -24.63 -0.20 -1.15
C ASN A 294 -23.32 -0.93 -1.45
N TYR A 295 -23.41 -2.22 -1.75
CA TYR A 295 -22.28 -2.99 -2.25
C TYR A 295 -22.09 -2.78 -3.75
N PRO A 296 -20.84 -2.75 -4.25
CA PRO A 296 -20.57 -2.81 -5.67
C PRO A 296 -21.23 -4.04 -6.30
N ALA A 297 -21.87 -3.82 -7.47
CA ALA A 297 -22.56 -4.89 -8.17
C ALA A 297 -21.62 -6.04 -8.53
N VAL A 298 -22.12 -7.27 -8.45
CA VAL A 298 -21.37 -8.46 -8.86
C VAL A 298 -21.35 -8.52 -10.39
N GLN A 299 -20.17 -8.72 -10.97
CA GLN A 299 -20.01 -8.94 -12.41
C GLN A 299 -19.47 -10.34 -12.68
N ARG A 300 -19.74 -10.89 -13.85
CA ARG A 300 -19.29 -12.25 -14.23
C ARG A 300 -17.76 -12.43 -14.16
N ASN A 301 -17.01 -11.37 -14.41
CA ASN A 301 -15.53 -11.34 -14.36
C ASN A 301 -15.07 -10.38 -13.27
N ASN A 302 -15.54 -10.56 -12.06
CA ASN A 302 -15.25 -9.70 -10.92
C ASN A 302 -13.82 -9.81 -10.37
N ALA A 303 -13.01 -10.71 -10.91
CA ALA A 303 -11.57 -10.80 -10.63
C ALA A 303 -10.72 -9.78 -11.42
N GLY A 304 -11.34 -8.89 -12.19
CA GLY A 304 -10.64 -7.85 -12.93
C GLY A 304 -10.07 -6.78 -12.01
N VAL A 305 -8.75 -6.58 -12.05
CA VAL A 305 -8.10 -5.49 -11.33
C VAL A 305 -8.06 -4.26 -12.23
N THR A 306 -8.37 -3.09 -11.66
CA THR A 306 -8.42 -1.81 -12.37
C THR A 306 -7.33 -0.85 -11.94
N THR A 307 -6.56 -1.20 -10.92
CA THR A 307 -5.53 -0.37 -10.30
C THR A 307 -4.14 -0.88 -10.68
N TYR A 308 -3.31 0.00 -11.23
CA TYR A 308 -1.98 -0.34 -11.73
C TYR A 308 -0.92 0.66 -11.29
N THR A 309 0.28 0.14 -11.03
CA THR A 309 1.49 0.93 -10.80
C THR A 309 2.41 0.76 -12.02
N PRO A 310 2.73 1.83 -12.74
CA PRO A 310 3.78 1.81 -13.76
C PRO A 310 5.17 1.82 -13.11
N ALA A 311 6.09 1.05 -13.68
CA ALA A 311 7.50 1.10 -13.33
C ALA A 311 8.36 0.80 -14.55
N ALA A 312 9.58 1.34 -14.57
CA ALA A 312 10.56 1.05 -15.61
C ALA A 312 11.96 0.96 -15.01
N CYS A 313 12.87 0.32 -15.74
CA CYS A 313 14.26 0.23 -15.35
C CYS A 313 15.18 0.28 -16.55
N ILE A 314 16.32 0.99 -16.42
CA ILE A 314 17.47 0.91 -17.30
C ILE A 314 18.57 0.17 -16.54
N VAL A 315 19.07 -0.93 -17.11
CA VAL A 315 20.16 -1.73 -16.54
C VAL A 315 21.39 -1.63 -17.41
N GLU A 316 22.52 -1.32 -16.80
CA GLU A 316 23.86 -1.30 -17.41
C GLU A 316 24.67 -2.48 -16.85
N LEU A 317 25.26 -3.25 -17.74
CA LEU A 317 26.06 -4.43 -17.37
C LEU A 317 27.23 -4.66 -18.34
N ASN A 318 28.14 -5.53 -17.94
CA ASN A 318 29.07 -6.15 -18.87
C ASN A 318 29.04 -7.69 -18.77
N VAL A 319 29.38 -8.32 -19.86
CA VAL A 319 29.50 -9.78 -20.03
C VAL A 319 30.94 -10.13 -20.29
N ASN A 320 31.53 -11.00 -19.46
CA ASN A 320 32.84 -11.60 -19.76
C ASN A 320 32.63 -12.72 -20.79
N THR A 321 33.22 -12.54 -21.97
CA THR A 321 33.03 -13.49 -23.08
C THR A 321 33.73 -14.83 -22.88
N PHE A 322 34.72 -14.92 -21.99
CA PHE A 322 35.43 -16.16 -21.70
C PHE A 322 34.74 -16.99 -20.58
N THR A 323 34.33 -16.31 -19.50
CA THR A 323 33.72 -16.99 -18.35
C THR A 323 32.23 -17.07 -18.43
N GLY A 324 31.59 -16.19 -19.22
CA GLY A 324 30.12 -16.02 -19.27
C GLY A 324 29.56 -15.23 -18.09
N GLU A 325 30.41 -14.77 -17.17
CA GLU A 325 29.96 -13.99 -16.00
C GLU A 325 29.41 -12.64 -16.43
N ILE A 326 28.36 -12.23 -15.74
CA ILE A 326 27.68 -10.94 -15.91
C ILE A 326 27.93 -10.09 -14.69
N GLU A 327 28.36 -8.85 -14.89
CA GLU A 327 28.55 -7.85 -13.86
C GLU A 327 27.55 -6.72 -14.07
N ILE A 328 26.63 -6.51 -13.13
CA ILE A 328 25.74 -5.35 -13.10
C ILE A 328 26.58 -4.15 -12.67
N MET A 329 26.60 -3.11 -13.49
CA MET A 329 27.40 -1.91 -13.26
C MET A 329 26.60 -0.77 -12.65
N ARG A 330 25.45 -0.49 -13.22
CA ARG A 330 24.51 0.56 -12.77
C ARG A 330 23.09 0.20 -13.15
N HIS A 331 22.15 0.83 -12.47
CA HIS A 331 20.76 0.79 -12.89
C HIS A 331 20.02 2.07 -12.46
N HIS A 332 18.97 2.39 -13.21
CA HIS A 332 18.10 3.52 -12.97
C HIS A 332 16.66 3.07 -13.04
N SER A 333 15.92 3.30 -11.96
CA SER A 333 14.50 2.95 -11.85
C SER A 333 13.64 4.19 -12.02
N LEU A 334 12.49 4.02 -12.66
CA LEU A 334 11.42 5.03 -12.73
C LEU A 334 10.16 4.40 -12.16
N VAL A 335 9.44 5.13 -11.30
CA VAL A 335 8.22 4.60 -10.68
C VAL A 335 7.18 5.70 -10.48
N ASP A 336 5.92 5.37 -10.77
CA ASP A 336 4.76 6.17 -10.45
C ASP A 336 4.03 5.54 -9.26
N SER A 337 4.38 5.98 -8.05
CA SER A 337 3.78 5.49 -6.80
C SER A 337 2.52 6.28 -6.37
N GLY A 338 2.08 7.23 -7.19
CA GLY A 338 1.04 8.16 -6.76
C GLY A 338 1.48 8.98 -5.54
N GLN A 339 0.55 9.27 -4.63
CA GLN A 339 0.88 9.93 -3.36
C GLN A 339 1.69 8.99 -2.46
N MET A 340 2.93 9.33 -2.17
CA MET A 340 3.80 8.53 -1.29
C MET A 340 3.42 8.74 0.18
N ILE A 341 3.21 7.63 0.90
CA ILE A 341 2.95 7.67 2.34
C ILE A 341 4.27 7.84 3.10
N VAL A 342 5.29 7.06 2.76
CA VAL A 342 6.62 7.06 3.39
C VAL A 342 7.67 7.01 2.29
N PRO A 343 8.17 8.18 1.81
CA PRO A 343 9.12 8.24 0.69
C PRO A 343 10.39 7.42 0.90
N GLU A 344 10.90 7.36 2.13
CA GLU A 344 12.12 6.60 2.46
C GLU A 344 11.96 5.09 2.24
N LEU A 345 10.77 4.56 2.49
CA LEU A 345 10.48 3.14 2.28
C LEU A 345 10.37 2.79 0.78
N VAL A 346 9.99 3.75 -0.06
CA VAL A 346 9.96 3.56 -1.54
C VAL A 346 11.36 3.24 -2.05
N SER A 347 12.38 3.97 -1.60
CA SER A 347 13.78 3.70 -1.94
C SER A 347 14.21 2.29 -1.52
N GLY A 348 13.84 1.86 -0.30
CA GLY A 348 14.10 0.49 0.17
C GLY A 348 13.44 -0.59 -0.70
N GLN A 349 12.19 -0.36 -1.14
CA GLN A 349 11.50 -1.29 -2.04
C GLN A 349 12.18 -1.39 -3.41
N LEU A 350 12.67 -0.28 -3.97
CA LEU A 350 13.44 -0.30 -5.22
C LEU A 350 14.73 -1.10 -5.10
N GLN A 351 15.45 -0.99 -3.98
CA GLN A 351 16.68 -1.76 -3.73
C GLN A 351 16.39 -3.26 -3.58
N GLY A 352 15.38 -3.61 -2.80
CA GLY A 352 14.96 -5.00 -2.62
C GLY A 352 14.45 -5.64 -3.90
N GLY A 353 13.62 -4.92 -4.66
CA GLY A 353 13.10 -5.36 -5.95
C GLY A 353 14.20 -5.56 -6.98
N LEU A 354 15.24 -4.71 -6.97
CA LEU A 354 16.41 -4.90 -7.81
C LEU A 354 17.10 -6.23 -7.53
N ALA A 355 17.35 -6.54 -6.25
CA ALA A 355 18.00 -7.79 -5.86
C ALA A 355 17.17 -9.00 -6.34
N MET A 356 15.86 -8.98 -6.11
CA MET A 356 14.95 -10.03 -6.59
C MET A 356 14.95 -10.16 -8.11
N GLY A 357 14.86 -9.05 -8.84
CA GLY A 357 14.85 -9.06 -10.30
C GLY A 357 16.16 -9.59 -10.92
N ILE A 358 17.30 -9.20 -10.36
CA ILE A 358 18.63 -9.70 -10.79
C ILE A 358 18.77 -11.19 -10.43
N GLY A 359 18.34 -11.60 -9.24
CA GLY A 359 18.33 -13.00 -8.83
C GLY A 359 17.56 -13.88 -9.81
N HIS A 360 16.33 -13.50 -10.11
CA HIS A 360 15.47 -14.19 -11.06
C HIS A 360 16.08 -14.23 -12.48
N ALA A 361 16.66 -13.13 -12.93
CA ALA A 361 17.25 -13.04 -14.27
C ALA A 361 18.50 -13.90 -14.44
N LEU A 362 19.37 -14.02 -13.42
CA LEU A 362 20.74 -14.49 -13.55
C LEU A 362 21.13 -15.71 -12.71
N MET A 363 20.43 -16.01 -11.60
CA MET A 363 20.96 -16.92 -10.56
C MET A 363 19.98 -17.93 -10.01
N GLU A 364 18.73 -17.52 -9.76
CA GLU A 364 17.78 -18.32 -9.00
C GLU A 364 17.13 -19.38 -9.89
N GLU A 365 17.38 -20.64 -9.57
CA GLU A 365 16.81 -21.79 -10.25
C GLU A 365 16.42 -22.85 -9.24
N LEU A 366 15.14 -23.23 -9.26
CA LEU A 366 14.60 -24.29 -8.41
C LEU A 366 13.90 -25.32 -9.28
N PRO A 367 14.56 -26.45 -9.63
CA PRO A 367 13.93 -27.53 -10.35
C PRO A 367 12.74 -28.12 -9.58
N LEU A 368 11.61 -28.25 -10.23
CA LEU A 368 10.36 -28.66 -9.56
C LEU A 368 10.14 -30.17 -9.54
N TYR A 369 10.76 -30.93 -10.45
CA TYR A 369 10.41 -32.32 -10.68
C TYR A 369 11.55 -33.31 -10.36
N GLU A 370 12.49 -33.55 -11.23
CA GLU A 370 13.44 -34.65 -11.12
C GLU A 370 14.44 -34.51 -9.96
N GLU A 371 14.98 -33.32 -9.77
CA GLU A 371 15.93 -33.00 -8.70
C GLU A 371 15.41 -31.87 -7.78
N GLY A 372 14.12 -31.76 -7.64
CA GLY A 372 13.47 -30.67 -6.92
C GLY A 372 13.60 -30.77 -5.39
N PRO A 373 13.00 -29.84 -4.66
CA PRO A 373 13.10 -29.74 -3.20
C PRO A 373 12.64 -31.00 -2.48
N GLY A 374 11.75 -31.79 -3.07
CA GLY A 374 11.18 -32.99 -2.48
C GLY A 374 12.17 -34.15 -2.29
N ASN A 375 13.33 -34.13 -2.95
CA ASN A 375 14.34 -35.18 -2.80
C ASN A 375 15.36 -34.92 -1.66
N GLY A 376 15.17 -33.83 -0.88
CA GLY A 376 16.03 -33.47 0.24
C GLY A 376 17.42 -32.93 -0.13
N THR A 377 17.73 -32.74 -1.41
CA THR A 377 19.06 -32.29 -1.86
C THR A 377 19.15 -30.80 -2.14
N TRP A 378 18.01 -30.08 -2.18
CA TRP A 378 17.96 -28.64 -2.39
C TRP A 378 17.93 -27.88 -1.07
N ASN A 379 18.87 -26.95 -0.96
CA ASN A 379 18.99 -26.03 0.17
C ASN A 379 19.72 -24.77 -0.31
N PHE A 380 19.99 -23.79 0.56
CA PHE A 380 20.64 -22.53 0.20
C PHE A 380 22.09 -22.68 -0.31
N ASN A 381 22.71 -23.86 -0.25
CA ASN A 381 24.00 -24.10 -0.92
C ASN A 381 23.81 -24.32 -2.43
N ARG A 382 22.64 -24.77 -2.87
CA ARG A 382 22.31 -25.02 -4.27
C ARG A 382 21.40 -23.93 -4.87
N TYR A 383 20.47 -23.39 -4.08
CA TYR A 383 19.66 -22.25 -4.45
C TYR A 383 20.41 -20.94 -4.19
N THR A 384 20.91 -20.32 -5.24
CA THR A 384 21.82 -19.17 -5.12
C THR A 384 21.04 -17.86 -5.12
N LEU A 385 21.10 -17.11 -4.02
CA LEU A 385 20.57 -15.77 -3.90
C LEU A 385 21.62 -14.71 -4.27
N PRO A 386 21.21 -13.56 -4.83
CA PRO A 386 22.11 -12.44 -5.08
C PRO A 386 22.70 -11.91 -3.76
N ARG A 387 23.98 -11.55 -3.82
CA ARG A 387 24.66 -10.80 -2.76
C ARG A 387 24.74 -9.33 -3.15
N ALA A 388 24.98 -8.43 -2.22
CA ALA A 388 25.10 -6.99 -2.49
C ALA A 388 26.03 -6.66 -3.67
N LYS A 389 27.15 -7.38 -3.78
CA LYS A 389 28.09 -7.23 -4.91
C LYS A 389 27.56 -7.63 -6.27
N ASN A 390 26.52 -8.47 -6.33
CA ASN A 390 25.94 -8.94 -7.58
C ASN A 390 24.95 -7.94 -8.18
N VAL A 391 24.41 -7.03 -7.38
CA VAL A 391 23.32 -6.14 -7.76
C VAL A 391 23.72 -4.67 -7.89
N ALA A 392 24.97 -4.33 -7.62
CA ALA A 392 25.50 -2.96 -7.71
C ALA A 392 24.61 -1.92 -6.98
N VAL A 393 24.12 -2.28 -5.79
CA VAL A 393 23.17 -1.47 -5.03
C VAL A 393 23.65 -0.02 -4.78
N TRP A 394 24.97 0.18 -4.70
CA TRP A 394 25.62 1.49 -4.53
C TRP A 394 25.51 2.41 -5.76
N ASN A 395 25.21 1.86 -6.91
CA ASN A 395 25.11 2.57 -8.19
C ASN A 395 23.65 2.60 -8.68
N GLN A 396 22.70 2.53 -7.75
CA GLN A 396 21.28 2.70 -8.04
C GLN A 396 20.91 4.18 -8.01
N THR A 397 20.13 4.59 -9.00
CA THR A 397 19.43 5.87 -9.04
C THR A 397 17.94 5.63 -9.32
N ALA A 398 17.10 6.59 -8.98
CA ALA A 398 15.67 6.50 -9.26
C ALA A 398 15.05 7.87 -9.48
N ASP A 399 14.10 7.97 -10.40
CA ASP A 399 13.17 9.07 -10.54
C ASP A 399 11.78 8.64 -10.07
N TYR A 400 11.20 9.43 -9.20
CA TYR A 400 9.83 9.29 -8.73
C TYR A 400 8.96 10.26 -9.53
N LEU A 401 8.03 9.72 -10.31
CA LEU A 401 7.11 10.55 -11.07
C LEU A 401 6.14 11.24 -10.11
N ALA A 402 5.89 12.51 -10.34
CA ALA A 402 4.92 13.25 -9.55
C ALA A 402 3.51 12.68 -9.73
N PRO A 403 2.67 12.68 -8.69
CA PRO A 403 1.26 12.34 -8.84
C PRO A 403 0.60 13.23 -9.90
N LEU A 404 -0.28 12.68 -10.71
CA LEU A 404 -0.99 13.41 -11.77
C LEU A 404 -1.90 14.53 -11.23
N SER A 405 -2.33 14.41 -9.97
CA SER A 405 -3.10 15.42 -9.26
C SER A 405 -2.90 15.30 -7.74
N GLU A 406 -3.32 16.32 -7.00
CA GLU A 406 -3.34 16.27 -5.53
C GLU A 406 -4.27 15.19 -4.97
N THR A 407 -5.25 14.76 -5.75
CA THR A 407 -6.19 13.70 -5.39
C THR A 407 -5.81 12.32 -5.92
N SER A 408 -4.67 12.20 -6.61
CA SER A 408 -4.19 10.90 -7.07
C SER A 408 -4.01 9.93 -5.91
N PRO A 409 -4.47 8.68 -6.02
CA PRO A 409 -4.33 7.73 -4.93
C PRO A 409 -2.87 7.30 -4.77
N THR A 410 -2.53 6.80 -3.57
CA THR A 410 -1.33 5.99 -3.36
C THR A 410 -1.40 4.73 -4.21
N ARG A 411 -0.29 4.31 -4.80
CA ARG A 411 -0.20 3.06 -5.57
C ARG A 411 0.66 2.04 -4.84
N GLY A 412 0.31 0.77 -4.97
CA GLY A 412 1.08 -0.33 -4.37
C GLY A 412 2.41 -0.56 -5.08
N LEU A 413 3.50 -0.74 -4.32
CA LEU A 413 4.87 -0.85 -4.85
C LEU A 413 5.54 -2.19 -4.57
N GLY A 414 5.01 -3.02 -3.67
CA GLY A 414 5.75 -4.18 -3.14
C GLY A 414 6.25 -5.16 -4.19
N GLU A 415 5.61 -5.26 -5.35
CA GLU A 415 5.96 -6.23 -6.37
C GLU A 415 6.42 -5.61 -7.69
N VAL A 416 5.88 -4.45 -8.09
CA VAL A 416 6.16 -3.86 -9.41
C VAL A 416 7.63 -3.54 -9.62
N VAL A 417 8.34 -3.22 -8.55
CA VAL A 417 9.74 -2.75 -8.59
C VAL A 417 10.74 -3.80 -9.10
N MET A 418 10.42 -5.10 -9.00
CA MET A 418 11.28 -6.16 -9.52
C MET A 418 11.01 -6.49 -10.99
N VAL A 419 9.80 -6.29 -11.47
CA VAL A 419 9.34 -6.85 -12.75
C VAL A 419 10.09 -6.30 -13.96
N PRO A 420 10.30 -4.96 -14.12
CA PRO A 420 11.00 -4.43 -15.28
C PRO A 420 12.48 -4.80 -15.30
N ILE A 421 13.08 -5.08 -14.14
CA ILE A 421 14.50 -5.41 -14.01
C ILE A 421 14.86 -6.70 -14.74
N ILE A 422 13.99 -7.69 -14.67
CA ILE A 422 14.17 -8.99 -15.33
C ILE A 422 14.32 -8.80 -16.85
N ALA A 423 13.38 -8.10 -17.45
CA ALA A 423 13.38 -7.86 -18.89
C ALA A 423 14.48 -6.88 -19.32
N ALA A 424 14.74 -5.82 -18.54
CA ALA A 424 15.82 -4.88 -18.80
C ALA A 424 17.20 -5.58 -18.79
N THR A 425 17.43 -6.48 -17.84
CA THR A 425 18.65 -7.30 -17.76
C THR A 425 18.80 -8.18 -19.01
N GLY A 426 17.74 -8.88 -19.43
CA GLY A 426 17.75 -9.67 -20.65
C GLY A 426 18.01 -8.85 -21.91
N ASN A 427 17.46 -7.65 -22.00
CA ASN A 427 17.71 -6.70 -23.09
C ASN A 427 19.16 -6.17 -23.07
N ALA A 428 19.72 -5.89 -21.88
CA ALA A 428 21.10 -5.47 -21.72
C ALA A 428 22.10 -6.56 -22.18
N ILE A 429 21.84 -7.82 -21.83
CA ILE A 429 22.63 -8.97 -22.33
C ILE A 429 22.53 -9.04 -23.85
N THR A 430 21.36 -8.89 -24.43
CA THR A 430 21.14 -8.89 -25.87
C THR A 430 21.95 -7.77 -26.55
N HIS A 431 21.95 -6.56 -25.97
CA HIS A 431 22.74 -5.43 -26.45
C HIS A 431 24.25 -5.71 -26.33
N ALA A 432 24.69 -6.38 -25.25
CA ALA A 432 26.09 -6.69 -25.01
C ALA A 432 26.65 -7.65 -26.06
N ILE A 433 26.01 -8.79 -26.31
CA ILE A 433 26.57 -9.90 -27.08
C ILE A 433 25.76 -10.29 -28.32
N GLY A 434 24.68 -9.57 -28.66
CA GLY A 434 23.86 -9.85 -29.85
C GLY A 434 23.05 -11.16 -29.78
N LYS A 435 22.95 -11.79 -28.60
CA LYS A 435 22.22 -13.03 -28.39
C LYS A 435 21.05 -12.81 -27.45
N ARG A 436 19.85 -13.26 -27.83
CA ARG A 436 18.64 -13.20 -27.00
C ARG A 436 18.41 -14.53 -26.31
N PHE A 437 18.05 -14.45 -25.03
CA PHE A 437 17.69 -15.60 -24.21
C PHE A 437 16.19 -15.60 -23.91
N TYR A 438 15.56 -16.77 -23.96
CA TYR A 438 14.13 -16.97 -23.72
C TYR A 438 13.87 -17.87 -22.51
N GLN A 439 14.92 -18.34 -21.85
CA GLN A 439 14.85 -19.17 -20.64
C GLN A 439 15.74 -18.57 -19.55
N LEU A 440 15.16 -18.32 -18.39
CA LEU A 440 15.84 -17.83 -17.22
C LEU A 440 16.19 -18.97 -16.26
N PRO A 441 17.15 -18.77 -15.37
CA PRO A 441 18.12 -17.68 -15.32
C PRO A 441 19.12 -17.76 -16.49
N VAL A 442 19.68 -16.61 -16.89
CA VAL A 442 20.75 -16.54 -17.90
C VAL A 442 22.08 -16.77 -17.20
N THR A 443 22.45 -18.04 -17.05
CA THR A 443 23.66 -18.44 -16.33
C THR A 443 24.93 -18.23 -17.18
N PRO A 444 26.13 -18.14 -16.56
CA PRO A 444 27.40 -18.10 -17.27
C PRO A 444 27.58 -19.23 -18.29
N GLU A 445 27.08 -20.41 -17.97
CA GLU A 445 27.12 -21.57 -18.87
C GLU A 445 26.27 -21.35 -20.12
N LYS A 446 25.04 -20.82 -19.97
CA LYS A 446 24.16 -20.47 -21.10
C LYS A 446 24.82 -19.42 -22.00
N ILE A 447 25.51 -18.42 -21.42
CA ILE A 447 26.28 -17.41 -22.18
C ILE A 447 27.39 -18.07 -23.00
N ARG A 448 28.26 -18.88 -22.37
CA ARG A 448 29.37 -19.56 -23.08
C ARG A 448 28.85 -20.42 -24.23
N LYS A 449 27.79 -21.19 -23.98
CA LYS A 449 27.16 -22.01 -25.02
C LYS A 449 26.62 -21.16 -26.18
N ALA A 450 26.02 -20.02 -25.90
CA ALA A 450 25.49 -19.13 -26.93
C ALA A 450 26.60 -18.43 -27.75
N LEU A 451 27.79 -18.26 -27.18
CA LEU A 451 28.99 -17.72 -27.84
C LEU A 451 29.82 -18.81 -28.54
N ALA A 452 29.40 -20.09 -28.46
CA ALA A 452 30.09 -21.25 -29.02
C ALA A 452 31.53 -21.43 -28.47
N LEU A 453 31.72 -21.21 -27.18
CA LEU A 453 33.00 -21.36 -26.46
C LEU A 453 33.03 -22.66 -25.65
#